data_d6c732315bd8dc631a1f96fac30e2dc3
#
_entry.id   d6c732315bd8dc631a1f96fac30e2dc3
#
_cell.length_a   1.000
_cell.length_b   1.000
_cell.length_c   1.000
_cell.angle_alpha   90.00
_cell.angle_beta   90.00
_cell.angle_gamma   90.00
#
_symmetry.space_group_name_H-M   'P 1'
#
loop_
_entity.id
_entity.type
_entity.pdbx_description
1 polymer ?
#
loop_
_entity_poly.entity_id
_entity_poly.type
_entity_poly.pdbx_seq_one_letter_code
_entity_poly.pdbx_strand_id
1 'polypeptide(L)'
;RPPRSTLFPYTTLFRSIGAGYASIADMQGCDHCKAVWLASFPSAERAKAAEAMQLYKEANRLLDILEAENNTSPQACYLLAEAASYDNIIRLRLPDSDFDIPCLRQQVRKSEANARYYSLSDFIRPANDGKPDYAGLFAVTAGNEIQRRIELLRRDGDDYTALLLQSLADRLAEAAAEWLHRQIRREFWGYAPDEPDLDLQSLLSVRYRGIRPAVGYPSLPDHSLFFDWDRALDFSRIGITLTENGAMMPNASVAGLYIAHPDARYFHIGHIEIGR
;
A
#
# COMPACT_ATOMS: atom_id res chain seq x y z
N ARG A 1 4.95 -8.36 -14.31
CA ARG A 1 3.74 -8.08 -13.51
C ARG A 1 4.23 -7.52 -12.20
N PRO A 2 3.70 -6.38 -11.71
CA PRO A 2 4.02 -5.95 -10.36
C PRO A 2 3.78 -7.13 -9.44
N PRO A 3 4.59 -7.33 -8.39
CA PRO A 3 4.29 -8.31 -7.39
C PRO A 3 2.83 -8.05 -7.03
N ARG A 4 2.00 -9.05 -7.18
CA ARG A 4 0.65 -8.98 -6.66
C ARG A 4 0.89 -8.73 -5.19
N SER A 5 0.88 -7.42 -4.80
CA SER A 5 0.82 -7.09 -3.41
C SER A 5 -0.15 -8.10 -2.86
N THR A 6 0.18 -8.72 -1.79
CA THR A 6 -0.72 -9.55 -1.02
C THR A 6 -1.87 -8.65 -0.58
N LEU A 7 -2.59 -8.19 -1.58
CA LEU A 7 -3.87 -7.57 -1.45
C LEU A 7 -4.69 -8.63 -0.76
N PHE A 8 -4.72 -8.56 0.53
CA PHE A 8 -5.53 -9.22 1.53
C PHE A 8 -6.29 -10.49 1.11
N PRO A 9 -6.44 -11.50 1.96
CA PRO A 9 -7.13 -12.77 1.68
C PRO A 9 -8.48 -12.58 0.97
N TYR A 10 -9.19 -11.48 1.27
CA TYR A 10 -10.51 -11.17 0.69
C TYR A 10 -10.47 -10.70 -0.76
N THR A 11 -9.43 -10.00 -1.22
CA THR A 11 -9.29 -9.73 -2.66
C THR A 11 -8.88 -10.98 -3.43
N THR A 12 -8.20 -11.92 -2.78
CA THR A 12 -7.95 -13.23 -3.37
C THR A 12 -9.27 -13.99 -3.51
N LEU A 13 -10.17 -13.91 -2.52
CA LEU A 13 -11.50 -14.49 -2.62
C LEU A 13 -12.29 -13.85 -3.78
N PHE A 14 -12.36 -12.53 -3.88
CA PHE A 14 -13.02 -11.83 -4.98
C PHE A 14 -12.39 -12.12 -6.35
N ARG A 15 -11.07 -12.30 -6.42
CA ARG A 15 -10.36 -12.67 -7.66
C ARG A 15 -10.51 -14.16 -8.02
N SER A 16 -10.56 -15.05 -7.02
CA SER A 16 -10.71 -16.49 -7.26
C SER A 16 -12.07 -16.84 -7.85
N ILE A 17 -13.09 -16.01 -7.62
CA ILE A 17 -14.42 -16.14 -8.22
C ILE A 17 -14.57 -15.38 -9.54
N GLY A 18 -13.47 -14.82 -10.09
CA GLY A 18 -13.52 -14.04 -11.33
C GLY A 18 -14.24 -12.69 -11.22
N ALA A 19 -14.78 -12.37 -10.04
CA ALA A 19 -15.45 -11.10 -9.78
C ALA A 19 -14.44 -10.08 -9.23
N GLY A 20 -14.20 -9.02 -9.97
CA GLY A 20 -13.54 -7.84 -9.44
C GLY A 20 -14.44 -7.10 -8.46
N TYR A 21 -13.86 -6.43 -7.47
CA TYR A 21 -14.61 -5.54 -6.55
C TYR A 21 -15.48 -4.52 -7.31
N ALA A 22 -14.96 -3.99 -8.42
CA ALA A 22 -15.70 -3.08 -9.31
C ALA A 22 -16.98 -3.72 -9.87
N SER A 23 -16.94 -5.00 -10.25
CA SER A 23 -18.11 -5.70 -10.81
C SER A 23 -19.26 -5.84 -9.81
N ILE A 24 -18.96 -6.01 -8.52
CA ILE A 24 -19.98 -6.05 -7.46
C ILE A 24 -20.51 -4.65 -7.20
N ALA A 25 -19.65 -3.62 -7.18
CA ALA A 25 -20.04 -2.22 -7.02
C ALA A 25 -21.00 -1.76 -8.13
N ASP A 26 -20.71 -2.09 -9.38
CA ASP A 26 -21.50 -1.72 -10.56
C ASP A 26 -22.92 -2.34 -10.54
N MET A 27 -23.11 -3.42 -9.77
CA MET A 27 -24.40 -4.11 -9.62
C MET A 27 -25.24 -3.62 -8.43
N GLN A 28 -24.75 -2.65 -7.67
CA GLN A 28 -25.51 -2.10 -6.54
C GLN A 28 -26.86 -1.55 -7.00
N GLY A 29 -27.92 -1.93 -6.29
CA GLY A 29 -29.28 -1.49 -6.60
C GLY A 29 -30.00 -2.29 -7.71
N CYS A 30 -29.34 -3.20 -8.40
CA CYS A 30 -29.92 -4.00 -9.46
C CYS A 30 -30.00 -5.50 -9.09
N ASP A 31 -31.18 -5.97 -8.64
CA ASP A 31 -31.34 -7.38 -8.27
C ASP A 31 -31.28 -8.33 -9.46
N HIS A 32 -31.72 -7.89 -10.65
CA HIS A 32 -31.56 -8.66 -11.88
C HIS A 32 -30.08 -8.83 -12.23
N CYS A 33 -29.29 -7.75 -12.17
CA CYS A 33 -27.85 -7.81 -12.44
C CYS A 33 -27.13 -8.75 -11.47
N LYS A 34 -27.49 -8.74 -10.19
CA LYS A 34 -26.96 -9.67 -9.18
C LYS A 34 -27.29 -11.13 -9.49
N ALA A 35 -28.52 -11.42 -9.90
CA ALA A 35 -28.94 -12.77 -10.25
C ALA A 35 -28.20 -13.28 -11.49
N VAL A 36 -28.06 -12.46 -12.52
CA VAL A 36 -27.31 -12.80 -13.74
C VAL A 36 -25.83 -13.04 -13.41
N TRP A 37 -25.24 -12.19 -12.58
CA TRP A 37 -23.86 -12.32 -12.14
C TRP A 37 -23.64 -13.62 -11.37
N LEU A 38 -24.48 -13.94 -10.39
CA LEU A 38 -24.41 -15.20 -9.65
C LEU A 38 -24.58 -16.43 -10.57
N ALA A 39 -25.47 -16.33 -11.56
CA ALA A 39 -25.70 -17.42 -12.52
C ALA A 39 -24.52 -17.64 -13.46
N SER A 40 -23.65 -16.65 -13.64
CA SER A 40 -22.44 -16.79 -14.49
C SER A 40 -21.35 -17.69 -13.88
N PHE A 41 -21.43 -18.00 -12.58
CA PHE A 41 -20.48 -18.89 -11.92
C PHE A 41 -20.87 -20.37 -12.06
N PRO A 42 -19.88 -21.28 -12.14
CA PRO A 42 -20.12 -22.70 -12.01
C PRO A 42 -20.87 -23.02 -10.72
N SER A 43 -21.71 -24.05 -10.72
CA SER A 43 -22.54 -24.40 -9.56
C SER A 43 -21.74 -24.58 -8.26
N ALA A 44 -20.52 -25.12 -8.35
CA ALA A 44 -19.61 -25.29 -7.21
C ALA A 44 -19.09 -23.97 -6.61
N GLU A 45 -19.12 -22.87 -7.37
CA GLU A 45 -18.59 -21.56 -6.96
C GLU A 45 -19.71 -20.57 -6.59
N ARG A 46 -20.97 -20.87 -6.89
CA ARG A 46 -22.09 -19.97 -6.63
C ARG A 46 -22.27 -19.64 -5.15
N ALA A 47 -22.02 -20.60 -4.27
CA ALA A 47 -22.08 -20.36 -2.82
C ALA A 47 -21.04 -19.32 -2.41
N LYS A 48 -19.79 -19.44 -2.84
CA LYS A 48 -18.72 -18.48 -2.59
C LYS A 48 -19.02 -17.10 -3.18
N ALA A 49 -19.61 -17.06 -4.37
CA ALA A 49 -20.02 -15.79 -5.00
C ALA A 49 -21.13 -15.10 -4.19
N ALA A 50 -22.10 -15.84 -3.66
CA ALA A 50 -23.14 -15.33 -2.80
C ALA A 50 -22.58 -14.80 -1.47
N GLU A 51 -21.65 -15.51 -0.84
CA GLU A 51 -20.94 -15.10 0.36
C GLU A 51 -20.14 -13.81 0.12
N ALA A 52 -19.43 -13.72 -1.01
CA ALA A 52 -18.69 -12.52 -1.38
C ALA A 52 -19.61 -11.30 -1.57
N MET A 53 -20.79 -11.49 -2.16
CA MET A 53 -21.77 -10.43 -2.31
C MET A 53 -22.36 -9.99 -0.96
N GLN A 54 -22.59 -10.93 -0.06
CA GLN A 54 -23.07 -10.63 1.29
C GLN A 54 -22.01 -9.84 2.08
N LEU A 55 -20.77 -10.30 2.05
CA LEU A 55 -19.64 -9.60 2.68
C LEU A 55 -19.49 -8.17 2.15
N TYR A 56 -19.65 -7.97 0.84
CA TYR A 56 -19.63 -6.65 0.24
C TYR A 56 -20.72 -5.73 0.78
N LYS A 57 -21.96 -6.23 0.93
CA LYS A 57 -23.08 -5.44 1.50
C LYS A 57 -22.81 -5.05 2.95
N GLU A 58 -22.31 -5.97 3.75
CA GLU A 58 -21.97 -5.73 5.15
C GLU A 58 -20.84 -4.72 5.30
N ALA A 59 -19.81 -4.84 4.45
CA ALA A 59 -18.70 -3.90 4.39
C ALA A 59 -19.17 -2.48 4.05
N ASN A 60 -20.04 -2.32 3.03
CA ASN A 60 -20.60 -1.00 2.71
C ASN A 60 -21.44 -0.43 3.84
N ARG A 61 -22.29 -1.26 4.48
CA ARG A 61 -23.06 -0.80 5.65
C ARG A 61 -22.15 -0.29 6.78
N LEU A 62 -21.04 -0.96 7.04
CA LEU A 62 -20.07 -0.49 8.04
C LEU A 62 -19.40 0.82 7.62
N LEU A 63 -19.07 0.98 6.34
CA LEU A 63 -18.53 2.23 5.81
C LEU A 63 -19.53 3.38 5.96
N ASP A 64 -20.81 3.15 5.61
CA ASP A 64 -21.87 4.15 5.77
C ASP A 64 -22.01 4.60 7.25
N ILE A 65 -21.89 3.66 8.19
CA ILE A 65 -21.92 3.96 9.64
C ILE A 65 -20.69 4.81 10.02
N LEU A 66 -19.50 4.42 9.58
CA LEU A 66 -18.28 5.15 9.86
C LEU A 66 -18.33 6.57 9.30
N GLU A 67 -18.83 6.75 8.07
CA GLU A 67 -19.02 8.07 7.45
C GLU A 67 -20.01 8.92 8.24
N ALA A 68 -21.17 8.37 8.61
CA ALA A 68 -22.18 9.09 9.35
C ALA A 68 -21.71 9.55 10.74
N GLU A 69 -20.82 8.78 11.36
CA GLU A 69 -20.22 9.10 12.66
C GLU A 69 -18.99 10.02 12.55
N ASN A 70 -18.56 10.44 11.34
CA ASN A 70 -17.31 11.15 11.09
C ASN A 70 -16.05 10.44 11.65
N ASN A 71 -16.08 9.13 11.73
CA ASN A 71 -15.02 8.30 12.31
C ASN A 71 -14.01 7.78 11.27
N THR A 72 -14.12 8.22 10.02
CA THR A 72 -13.19 7.90 8.94
C THR A 72 -12.32 9.11 8.62
N SER A 73 -11.26 9.30 9.37
CA SER A 73 -10.28 10.34 9.07
C SER A 73 -8.89 9.72 8.95
N PRO A 74 -8.58 9.08 7.82
CA PRO A 74 -7.21 8.66 7.56
C PRO A 74 -6.26 9.84 7.68
N GLN A 75 -5.14 9.62 8.32
CA GLN A 75 -4.11 10.64 8.50
C GLN A 75 -2.84 10.22 7.78
N ALA A 76 -2.10 11.21 7.31
CA ALA A 76 -0.87 10.99 6.58
C ALA A 76 0.18 12.05 6.92
N CYS A 77 1.44 11.64 6.89
CA CYS A 77 2.57 12.54 6.84
C CYS A 77 3.53 12.12 5.74
N TYR A 78 4.29 13.08 5.24
CA TYR A 78 5.31 12.83 4.23
C TYR A 78 6.47 13.81 4.36
N LEU A 79 7.59 13.43 3.79
CA LEU A 79 8.81 14.22 3.66
C LEU A 79 9.32 14.07 2.23
N LEU A 80 9.74 15.16 1.61
CA LEU A 80 10.47 15.16 0.34
C LEU A 80 11.84 15.76 0.58
N ALA A 81 12.89 15.11 0.14
CA ALA A 81 14.26 15.55 0.34
C ALA A 81 15.13 15.30 -0.90
N GLU A 82 16.21 16.06 -1.01
CA GLU A 82 17.27 15.76 -1.98
C GLU A 82 17.83 14.38 -1.68
N ALA A 83 18.04 13.60 -2.73
CA ALA A 83 18.46 12.22 -2.65
C ALA A 83 19.60 11.92 -3.61
N ALA A 84 20.48 10.99 -3.22
CA ALA A 84 21.48 10.42 -4.09
C ALA A 84 21.65 8.92 -3.80
N SER A 85 21.99 8.13 -4.81
CA SER A 85 22.30 6.71 -4.61
C SER A 85 23.82 6.48 -4.48
N TYR A 86 24.15 5.58 -3.56
CA TYR A 86 25.48 5.07 -3.28
C TYR A 86 25.41 3.55 -3.30
N ASP A 87 25.68 2.93 -4.44
CA ASP A 87 25.51 1.48 -4.67
C ASP A 87 24.08 1.01 -4.31
N ASN A 88 23.92 0.30 -3.21
CA ASN A 88 22.61 -0.21 -2.74
C ASN A 88 22.02 0.63 -1.59
N ILE A 89 22.41 1.88 -1.48
CA ILE A 89 21.90 2.82 -0.47
C ILE A 89 21.27 4.01 -1.18
N ILE A 90 20.10 4.44 -0.73
CA ILE A 90 19.55 5.76 -1.04
C ILE A 90 19.83 6.65 0.17
N ARG A 91 20.51 7.76 -0.04
CA ARG A 91 20.76 8.77 0.99
C ARG A 91 19.83 9.95 0.78
N LEU A 92 19.06 10.30 1.78
CA LEU A 92 18.27 11.53 1.84
C LEU A 92 19.04 12.58 2.63
N ARG A 93 19.11 13.79 2.10
CA ARG A 93 19.68 14.94 2.82
C ARG A 93 18.60 15.65 3.62
N LEU A 94 18.64 15.50 4.93
CA LEU A 94 17.75 16.19 5.87
C LEU A 94 18.47 17.39 6.49
N PRO A 95 17.73 18.37 7.08
CA PRO A 95 18.33 19.58 7.63
C PRO A 95 19.41 19.32 8.69
N ASP A 96 19.20 18.31 9.55
CA ASP A 96 20.06 18.05 10.70
C ASP A 96 21.03 16.88 10.49
N SER A 97 20.77 15.99 9.50
CA SER A 97 21.61 14.81 9.24
C SER A 97 21.25 14.15 7.93
N ASP A 98 22.19 13.41 7.34
CA ASP A 98 21.87 12.50 6.24
C ASP A 98 21.15 11.27 6.77
N PHE A 99 20.24 10.73 5.95
CA PHE A 99 19.42 9.58 6.27
C PHE A 99 19.61 8.49 5.21
N ASP A 100 20.24 7.38 5.61
CA ASP A 100 20.59 6.28 4.72
C ASP A 100 19.52 5.17 4.72
N ILE A 101 19.06 4.80 3.53
CA ILE A 101 18.08 3.74 3.29
C ILE A 101 18.79 2.59 2.59
N PRO A 102 19.08 1.49 3.27
CA PRO A 102 19.63 0.30 2.63
C PRO A 102 18.58 -0.36 1.73
N CYS A 103 18.94 -0.58 0.48
CA CYS A 103 18.07 -1.13 -0.56
C CYS A 103 18.65 -2.45 -1.04
N LEU A 104 17.99 -3.56 -0.73
CA LEU A 104 18.48 -4.87 -1.18
C LEU A 104 18.37 -5.02 -2.69
N ARG A 105 19.41 -5.62 -3.29
CA ARG A 105 19.41 -5.96 -4.71
C ARG A 105 18.77 -7.31 -4.94
N GLN A 106 18.10 -7.48 -6.10
CA GLN A 106 17.50 -8.76 -6.50
C GLN A 106 18.53 -9.90 -6.47
N GLN A 107 18.12 -11.04 -5.91
CA GLN A 107 18.88 -12.27 -5.82
C GLN A 107 18.21 -13.43 -6.55
N VAL A 108 17.07 -13.17 -7.21
CA VAL A 108 16.35 -14.18 -7.99
C VAL A 108 17.19 -14.61 -9.18
N ARG A 109 17.46 -15.92 -9.29
CA ARG A 109 18.17 -16.46 -10.45
C ARG A 109 17.39 -16.18 -11.74
N LYS A 110 18.00 -15.48 -12.69
CA LYS A 110 17.42 -15.16 -13.99
C LYS A 110 18.03 -16.05 -15.06
N SER A 111 17.22 -16.48 -16.01
CA SER A 111 17.65 -17.39 -17.09
C SER A 111 18.48 -16.70 -18.18
N GLU A 112 18.39 -15.39 -18.29
CA GLU A 112 19.10 -14.61 -19.32
C GLU A 112 20.48 -14.19 -18.83
N ALA A 113 21.52 -14.42 -19.64
CA ALA A 113 22.90 -14.14 -19.29
C ALA A 113 23.20 -12.66 -18.95
N ASN A 114 22.39 -11.72 -19.50
CA ASN A 114 22.55 -10.27 -19.30
C ASN A 114 21.39 -9.66 -18.49
N ALA A 115 20.67 -10.44 -17.68
CA ALA A 115 19.54 -9.94 -16.91
C ALA A 115 20.00 -8.92 -15.85
N ARG A 116 19.36 -7.75 -15.85
CA ARG A 116 19.61 -6.72 -14.84
C ARG A 116 18.96 -7.11 -13.51
N TYR A 117 19.72 -7.05 -12.44
CA TYR A 117 19.26 -7.24 -11.06
C TYR A 117 18.98 -5.86 -10.44
N TYR A 118 17.73 -5.61 -10.10
CA TYR A 118 17.30 -4.30 -9.60
C TYR A 118 17.48 -4.14 -8.10
N SER A 119 17.89 -2.93 -7.71
CA SER A 119 17.73 -2.37 -6.36
C SER A 119 16.88 -1.11 -6.47
N LEU A 120 16.20 -0.69 -5.40
CA LEU A 120 15.45 0.59 -5.40
C LEU A 120 16.39 1.78 -5.63
N SER A 121 17.64 1.68 -5.18
CA SER A 121 18.69 2.69 -5.41
C SER A 121 19.01 2.94 -6.90
N ASP A 122 18.75 1.96 -7.79
CA ASP A 122 18.96 2.13 -9.23
C ASP A 122 18.03 3.17 -9.87
N PHE A 123 16.96 3.56 -9.17
CA PHE A 123 15.98 4.54 -9.62
C PHE A 123 16.22 5.95 -9.04
N ILE A 124 17.32 6.13 -8.34
CA ILE A 124 17.80 7.42 -7.84
C ILE A 124 19.15 7.71 -8.49
N ARG A 125 19.42 8.97 -8.84
CA ARG A 125 20.68 9.37 -9.47
C ARG A 125 21.87 9.04 -8.58
N PRO A 126 22.95 8.51 -9.16
CA PRO A 126 24.20 8.31 -8.44
C PRO A 126 24.77 9.63 -7.94
N ALA A 127 25.36 9.62 -6.76
CA ALA A 127 25.96 10.81 -6.15
C ALA A 127 27.06 11.48 -7.01
N ASN A 128 27.72 10.70 -7.87
CA ASN A 128 28.76 11.21 -8.78
C ASN A 128 28.20 11.79 -10.10
N ASP A 129 26.90 11.77 -10.34
CA ASP A 129 26.27 12.39 -11.54
C ASP A 129 26.29 13.92 -11.50
N GLY A 130 26.50 14.51 -10.34
CA GLY A 130 26.59 15.97 -10.14
C GLY A 130 25.27 16.72 -10.32
N LYS A 131 24.14 16.02 -10.49
CA LYS A 131 22.80 16.58 -10.60
C LYS A 131 21.95 16.18 -9.40
N PRO A 132 21.15 17.11 -8.85
CA PRO A 132 20.25 16.78 -7.76
C PRO A 132 19.18 15.77 -8.23
N ASP A 133 18.82 14.88 -7.34
CA ASP A 133 17.63 14.04 -7.43
C ASP A 133 16.87 14.13 -6.11
N TYR A 134 15.67 13.58 -6.07
CA TYR A 134 14.80 13.66 -4.91
C TYR A 134 14.12 12.31 -4.66
N ALA A 135 13.82 12.06 -3.40
CA ALA A 135 12.97 10.96 -2.97
C ALA A 135 12.11 11.41 -1.80
N GLY A 136 11.12 10.62 -1.44
CA GLY A 136 10.23 10.96 -0.34
C GLY A 136 9.98 9.80 0.59
N LEU A 137 9.68 10.09 1.84
CA LEU A 137 9.14 9.15 2.82
C LEU A 137 7.67 9.46 3.05
N PHE A 138 6.88 8.46 3.39
CA PHE A 138 5.49 8.64 3.79
C PHE A 138 5.07 7.65 4.88
N ALA A 139 4.07 8.06 5.64
CA ALA A 139 3.29 7.18 6.50
C ALA A 139 1.82 7.59 6.45
N VAL A 140 0.93 6.60 6.48
CA VAL A 140 -0.52 6.75 6.42
C VAL A 140 -1.15 5.79 7.41
N THR A 141 -2.21 6.20 8.08
CA THR A 141 -3.03 5.34 8.97
C THR A 141 -4.51 5.55 8.71
N ALA A 142 -5.31 4.49 8.91
CA ALA A 142 -6.77 4.60 8.93
C ALA A 142 -7.30 5.32 10.19
N GLY A 143 -6.45 5.49 11.20
CA GLY A 143 -6.74 6.23 12.42
C GLY A 143 -7.03 5.38 13.65
N ASN A 144 -6.78 5.98 14.82
CA ASN A 144 -6.92 5.32 16.11
C ASN A 144 -8.38 5.05 16.50
N GLU A 145 -9.34 5.81 15.96
CA GLU A 145 -10.76 5.63 16.30
C GLU A 145 -11.30 4.31 15.79
N ILE A 146 -10.95 3.94 14.56
CA ILE A 146 -11.31 2.63 13.99
C ILE A 146 -10.65 1.51 14.79
N GLN A 147 -9.39 1.68 15.19
CA GLN A 147 -8.67 0.70 16.01
C GLN A 147 -9.37 0.48 17.36
N ARG A 148 -9.78 1.54 18.06
CA ARG A 148 -10.54 1.44 19.31
C ARG A 148 -11.86 0.68 19.13
N ARG A 149 -12.57 0.94 18.04
CA ARG A 149 -13.83 0.26 17.72
C ARG A 149 -13.63 -1.23 17.50
N ILE A 150 -12.57 -1.61 16.80
CA ILE A 150 -12.16 -3.02 16.62
C ILE A 150 -11.93 -3.71 17.97
N GLU A 151 -11.21 -3.03 18.87
CA GLU A 151 -10.92 -3.55 20.21
C GLU A 151 -12.18 -3.70 21.07
N LEU A 152 -13.12 -2.76 20.99
CA LEU A 152 -14.42 -2.85 21.66
C LEU A 152 -15.23 -4.05 21.15
N LEU A 153 -15.34 -4.21 19.83
CA LEU A 153 -16.05 -5.35 19.22
C LEU A 153 -15.46 -6.69 19.68
N ARG A 154 -14.14 -6.82 19.73
CA ARG A 154 -13.46 -8.03 20.25
C ARG A 154 -13.76 -8.28 21.72
N ARG A 155 -13.78 -7.22 22.53
CA ARG A 155 -14.12 -7.32 23.94
C ARG A 155 -15.56 -7.78 24.17
N ASP A 156 -16.48 -7.35 23.30
CA ASP A 156 -17.89 -7.70 23.35
C ASP A 156 -18.17 -9.08 22.70
N GLY A 157 -17.15 -9.78 22.18
CA GLY A 157 -17.26 -11.09 21.56
C GLY A 157 -17.75 -11.08 20.12
N ASP A 158 -17.83 -9.90 19.46
CA ASP A 158 -18.18 -9.77 18.04
C ASP A 158 -16.91 -9.80 17.16
N ASP A 159 -16.26 -10.96 17.14
CA ASP A 159 -15.03 -11.18 16.37
C ASP A 159 -15.24 -11.05 14.86
N TYR A 160 -16.45 -11.39 14.37
CA TYR A 160 -16.77 -11.29 12.95
C TYR A 160 -16.76 -9.83 12.48
N THR A 161 -17.51 -8.96 13.15
CA THR A 161 -17.55 -7.53 12.81
C THR A 161 -16.20 -6.88 13.04
N ALA A 162 -15.47 -7.28 14.08
CA ALA A 162 -14.10 -6.80 14.34
C ALA A 162 -13.15 -7.14 13.17
N LEU A 163 -13.19 -8.37 12.65
CA LEU A 163 -12.37 -8.80 11.52
C LEU A 163 -12.76 -8.07 10.22
N LEU A 164 -14.05 -7.89 9.99
CA LEU A 164 -14.53 -7.15 8.83
C LEU A 164 -14.11 -5.68 8.89
N LEU A 165 -14.24 -5.05 10.06
CA LEU A 165 -13.81 -3.67 10.27
C LEU A 165 -12.29 -3.51 10.14
N GLN A 166 -11.49 -4.46 10.64
CA GLN A 166 -10.05 -4.49 10.43
C GLN A 166 -9.71 -4.53 8.94
N SER A 167 -10.38 -5.40 8.18
CA SER A 167 -10.17 -5.51 6.74
C SER A 167 -10.54 -4.22 5.99
N LEU A 168 -11.58 -3.52 6.43
CA LEU A 168 -11.94 -2.20 5.90
C LEU A 168 -10.92 -1.13 6.26
N ALA A 169 -10.43 -1.10 7.49
CA ALA A 169 -9.40 -0.18 7.94
C ALA A 169 -8.12 -0.32 7.11
N ASP A 170 -7.68 -1.55 6.84
CA ASP A 170 -6.54 -1.82 5.98
C ASP A 170 -6.77 -1.27 4.56
N ARG A 171 -7.99 -1.39 4.03
CA ARG A 171 -8.35 -0.81 2.72
C ARG A 171 -8.37 0.70 2.71
N LEU A 172 -8.85 1.31 3.80
CA LEU A 172 -8.85 2.77 3.95
C LEU A 172 -7.41 3.31 4.00
N ALA A 173 -6.52 2.65 4.72
CA ALA A 173 -5.10 3.03 4.76
C ALA A 173 -4.44 2.93 3.36
N GLU A 174 -4.68 1.85 2.62
CA GLU A 174 -4.17 1.68 1.26
C GLU A 174 -4.77 2.70 0.27
N ALA A 175 -6.07 2.98 0.37
CA ALA A 175 -6.73 3.99 -0.46
C ALA A 175 -6.18 5.40 -0.16
N ALA A 176 -5.97 5.72 1.11
CA ALA A 176 -5.37 6.98 1.53
C ALA A 176 -3.91 7.11 1.05
N ALA A 177 -3.13 6.01 1.09
CA ALA A 177 -1.78 5.97 0.54
C ALA A 177 -1.77 6.18 -1.00
N GLU A 178 -2.74 5.63 -1.74
CA GLU A 178 -2.89 5.88 -3.18
C GLU A 178 -3.27 7.33 -3.46
N TRP A 179 -4.24 7.87 -2.69
CA TRP A 179 -4.64 9.26 -2.81
C TRP A 179 -3.46 10.21 -2.53
N LEU A 180 -2.72 9.98 -1.45
CA LEU A 180 -1.54 10.77 -1.11
C LEU A 180 -0.49 10.70 -2.22
N HIS A 181 -0.24 9.50 -2.78
CA HIS A 181 0.70 9.35 -3.89
C HIS A 181 0.27 10.14 -5.13
N ARG A 182 -1.05 10.18 -5.44
CA ARG A 182 -1.58 11.04 -6.51
C ARG A 182 -1.28 12.51 -6.23
N GLN A 183 -1.50 13.00 -5.00
CA GLN A 183 -1.18 14.38 -4.62
C GLN A 183 0.33 14.66 -4.72
N ILE A 184 1.16 13.72 -4.31
CA ILE A 184 2.63 13.79 -4.47
C ILE A 184 2.99 13.92 -5.94
N ARG A 185 2.44 13.08 -6.82
CA ARG A 185 2.74 13.09 -8.26
C ARG A 185 2.34 14.41 -8.92
N ARG A 186 1.14 14.91 -8.60
CA ARG A 186 0.53 16.04 -9.33
C ARG A 186 0.85 17.40 -8.73
N GLU A 187 0.94 17.49 -7.40
CA GLU A 187 0.93 18.78 -6.69
C GLU A 187 2.15 18.97 -5.78
N PHE A 188 2.33 18.12 -4.77
CA PHE A 188 3.30 18.39 -3.69
C PHE A 188 4.75 18.25 -4.15
N TRP A 189 5.05 17.23 -4.93
CA TRP A 189 6.32 17.11 -5.65
C TRP A 189 6.16 17.57 -7.11
N GLY A 190 5.03 17.26 -7.73
CA GLY A 190 4.68 17.79 -9.05
C GLY A 190 5.50 17.22 -10.21
N TYR A 191 5.98 15.98 -10.13
CA TYR A 191 6.74 15.38 -11.22
C TYR A 191 5.86 14.82 -12.37
N ALA A 192 4.56 14.80 -12.18
CA ALA A 192 3.56 14.45 -13.19
C ALA A 192 2.30 15.35 -13.06
N PRO A 193 2.42 16.67 -13.22
CA PRO A 193 1.32 17.61 -12.99
C PRO A 193 0.16 17.42 -13.97
N ASP A 194 0.46 16.97 -15.20
CA ASP A 194 -0.52 16.75 -16.26
C ASP A 194 -1.09 15.32 -16.28
N GLU A 195 -0.82 14.51 -15.23
CA GLU A 195 -1.38 13.16 -15.14
C GLU A 195 -2.91 13.22 -15.14
N PRO A 196 -3.60 12.52 -16.07
CA PRO A 196 -5.05 12.50 -16.11
C PRO A 196 -5.63 11.79 -14.88
N ASP A 197 -6.93 11.96 -14.65
CA ASP A 197 -7.62 11.14 -13.66
C ASP A 197 -7.65 9.69 -14.13
N LEU A 198 -7.04 8.83 -13.35
CA LEU A 198 -6.90 7.42 -13.67
C LEU A 198 -8.10 6.64 -13.12
N ASP A 199 -8.64 5.75 -13.93
CA ASP A 199 -9.63 4.79 -13.48
C ASP A 199 -9.00 3.74 -12.54
N LEU A 200 -9.85 3.01 -11.83
CA LEU A 200 -9.42 1.98 -10.88
C LEU A 200 -8.50 0.94 -11.52
N GLN A 201 -8.80 0.52 -12.76
CA GLN A 201 -7.99 -0.47 -13.48
C GLN A 201 -6.58 0.06 -13.78
N SER A 202 -6.47 1.31 -14.15
CA SER A 202 -5.19 1.98 -14.39
C SER A 202 -4.37 2.14 -13.10
N LEU A 203 -5.01 2.50 -11.99
CA LEU A 203 -4.38 2.56 -10.67
C LEU A 203 -3.86 1.19 -10.23
N LEU A 204 -4.68 0.14 -10.31
CA LEU A 204 -4.30 -1.23 -9.97
C LEU A 204 -3.20 -1.80 -10.89
N SER A 205 -3.11 -1.30 -12.12
CA SER A 205 -2.08 -1.69 -13.10
C SER A 205 -0.82 -0.81 -13.02
N VAL A 206 -0.78 0.15 -12.07
CA VAL A 206 0.32 1.10 -11.89
C VAL A 206 0.64 1.84 -13.20
N ARG A 207 -0.40 2.37 -13.88
CA ARG A 207 -0.26 3.13 -15.12
C ARG A 207 0.00 4.61 -14.86
N TYR A 208 0.95 4.88 -13.98
CA TYR A 208 1.41 6.21 -13.64
C TYR A 208 2.94 6.22 -13.45
N ARG A 209 3.52 7.41 -13.45
CA ARG A 209 4.96 7.58 -13.25
C ARG A 209 5.34 7.43 -11.79
N GLY A 210 6.47 6.77 -11.54
CA GLY A 210 7.01 6.57 -10.20
C GLY A 210 6.38 5.39 -9.45
N ILE A 211 6.89 5.12 -8.27
CA ILE A 211 6.42 4.04 -7.38
C ILE A 211 6.41 4.49 -5.92
N ARG A 212 5.64 3.78 -5.09
CA ARG A 212 5.62 3.92 -3.62
C ARG A 212 5.89 2.59 -2.92
N PRO A 213 7.10 2.05 -2.98
CA PRO A 213 7.42 0.81 -2.28
C PRO A 213 7.24 0.99 -0.78
N ALA A 214 6.38 0.16 -0.18
CA ALA A 214 6.16 0.17 1.26
C ALA A 214 7.13 -0.77 1.99
N VAL A 215 7.50 -0.40 3.21
CA VAL A 215 8.28 -1.23 4.11
C VAL A 215 7.51 -2.51 4.45
N GLY A 216 8.20 -3.66 4.48
CA GLY A 216 7.60 -4.99 4.65
C GLY A 216 7.14 -5.65 3.34
N TYR A 217 7.19 -4.94 2.21
CA TYR A 217 6.86 -5.49 0.90
C TYR A 217 8.10 -6.04 0.16
N PRO A 218 7.91 -6.89 -0.88
CA PRO A 218 9.01 -7.61 -1.51
C PRO A 218 10.20 -6.81 -2.03
N SER A 219 10.04 -5.52 -2.32
CA SER A 219 11.14 -4.64 -2.75
C SER A 219 11.81 -3.87 -1.61
N LEU A 220 11.20 -3.85 -0.43
CA LEU A 220 11.71 -3.17 0.78
C LEU A 220 11.30 -3.97 2.04
N PRO A 221 11.80 -5.20 2.23
CA PRO A 221 11.24 -6.14 3.20
C PRO A 221 11.66 -5.90 4.65
N ASP A 222 12.65 -5.05 4.91
CA ASP A 222 13.21 -4.86 6.25
C ASP A 222 12.31 -3.97 7.12
N HIS A 223 11.61 -4.59 8.08
CA HIS A 223 10.74 -3.90 9.03
C HIS A 223 11.50 -3.00 10.02
N SER A 224 12.80 -3.21 10.23
CA SER A 224 13.59 -2.35 11.12
C SER A 224 13.64 -0.89 10.63
N LEU A 225 13.42 -0.67 9.33
CA LEU A 225 13.32 0.66 8.73
C LEU A 225 12.19 1.50 9.33
N PHE A 226 11.16 0.92 9.94
CA PHE A 226 10.10 1.71 10.58
C PHE A 226 10.62 2.60 11.72
N PHE A 227 11.63 2.14 12.47
CA PHE A 227 12.26 2.97 13.51
C PHE A 227 12.99 4.18 12.90
N ASP A 228 13.60 3.97 11.74
CA ASP A 228 14.27 5.05 11.02
C ASP A 228 13.28 6.01 10.40
N TRP A 229 12.18 5.50 9.81
CA TRP A 229 11.07 6.32 9.30
C TRP A 229 10.41 7.16 10.38
N ASP A 230 10.19 6.58 11.58
CA ASP A 230 9.61 7.30 12.72
C ASP A 230 10.49 8.48 13.15
N ARG A 231 11.81 8.28 13.21
CA ARG A 231 12.75 9.39 13.49
C ARG A 231 12.69 10.51 12.47
N ALA A 232 12.45 10.20 11.20
CA ALA A 232 12.41 11.18 10.12
C ALA A 232 11.05 11.87 9.98
N LEU A 233 9.94 11.16 10.20
CA LEU A 233 8.58 11.63 9.96
C LEU A 233 7.83 12.03 11.23
N ASP A 234 8.25 11.54 12.40
CA ASP A 234 7.51 11.63 13.66
C ASP A 234 6.10 11.05 13.54
N PHE A 235 6.00 9.74 13.58
CA PHE A 235 4.75 8.98 13.43
C PHE A 235 3.68 9.38 14.44
N SER A 236 4.10 9.89 15.61
CA SER A 236 3.17 10.34 16.65
C SER A 236 2.25 11.47 16.18
N ARG A 237 2.69 12.28 15.20
CA ARG A 237 1.92 13.37 14.59
C ARG A 237 0.62 12.90 13.93
N ILE A 238 0.59 11.64 13.50
CA ILE A 238 -0.58 11.01 12.88
C ILE A 238 -1.11 9.85 13.73
N GLY A 239 -0.71 9.78 15.00
CA GLY A 239 -1.18 8.80 15.97
C GLY A 239 -0.68 7.37 15.74
N ILE A 240 0.39 7.18 14.98
CA ILE A 240 1.07 5.88 14.86
C ILE A 240 2.12 5.76 15.97
N THR A 241 2.20 4.58 16.56
CA THR A 241 3.28 4.17 17.47
C THR A 241 3.90 2.86 16.97
N LEU A 242 5.12 2.59 17.37
CA LEU A 242 5.80 1.33 17.04
C LEU A 242 5.84 0.42 18.28
N THR A 243 5.61 -0.87 18.05
CA THR A 243 5.91 -1.89 19.05
C THR A 243 7.42 -2.13 19.16
N GLU A 244 7.87 -2.86 20.18
CA GLU A 244 9.28 -3.24 20.33
C GLU A 244 9.86 -3.98 19.10
N ASN A 245 9.01 -4.71 18.38
CA ASN A 245 9.38 -5.43 17.17
C ASN A 245 9.17 -4.61 15.86
N GLY A 246 8.90 -3.32 15.97
CA GLY A 246 8.71 -2.43 14.82
C GLY A 246 7.36 -2.55 14.12
N ALA A 247 6.34 -3.19 14.71
CA ALA A 247 5.00 -3.18 14.12
C ALA A 247 4.31 -1.83 14.39
N MET A 248 3.66 -1.28 13.38
CA MET A 248 2.88 -0.04 13.51
C MET A 248 1.54 -0.28 14.21
N MET A 249 1.17 0.62 15.10
CA MET A 249 -0.13 0.67 15.75
C MET A 249 -0.75 2.07 15.51
N PRO A 250 -1.97 2.17 14.94
CA PRO A 250 -2.88 1.10 14.50
C PRO A 250 -2.30 0.17 13.44
N ASN A 251 -2.74 -1.10 13.43
CA ASN A 251 -2.29 -2.07 12.43
C ASN A 251 -2.60 -1.63 10.99
N ALA A 252 -3.74 -0.96 10.78
CA ALA A 252 -4.13 -0.38 9.51
C ALA A 252 -3.32 0.88 9.20
N SER A 253 -2.01 0.70 9.04
CA SER A 253 -1.04 1.74 8.71
C SER A 253 -0.07 1.25 7.64
N VAL A 254 0.40 2.17 6.80
CA VAL A 254 1.35 1.91 5.71
C VAL A 254 2.42 2.98 5.72
N ALA A 255 3.68 2.61 5.63
CA ALA A 255 4.77 3.57 5.45
C ALA A 255 5.76 3.09 4.38
N GLY A 256 6.41 4.00 3.70
CA GLY A 256 7.28 3.65 2.58
C GLY A 256 8.00 4.82 1.94
N LEU A 257 8.50 4.57 0.75
CA LEU A 257 9.37 5.46 -0.02
C LEU A 257 8.64 5.92 -1.30
N TYR A 258 8.82 7.17 -1.71
CA TYR A 258 8.43 7.68 -3.02
C TYR A 258 9.65 7.80 -3.94
N ILE A 259 9.53 7.24 -5.15
CA ILE A 259 10.54 7.31 -6.21
C ILE A 259 9.84 7.79 -7.49
N ALA A 260 10.32 8.89 -8.07
CA ALA A 260 9.71 9.56 -9.23
C ALA A 260 10.26 9.10 -10.59
N HIS A 261 11.23 8.18 -10.62
CA HIS A 261 11.88 7.75 -11.86
C HIS A 261 10.86 7.13 -12.84
N PRO A 262 10.86 7.49 -14.13
CA PRO A 262 9.86 7.01 -15.10
C PRO A 262 9.90 5.48 -15.31
N ASP A 263 11.07 4.87 -15.20
CA ASP A 263 11.25 3.41 -15.35
C ASP A 263 11.19 2.66 -14.02
N ALA A 264 10.88 3.35 -12.91
CA ALA A 264 10.75 2.71 -11.61
C ALA A 264 9.64 1.65 -11.65
N ARG A 265 9.91 0.51 -11.05
CA ARG A 265 8.99 -0.63 -11.04
C ARG A 265 9.11 -1.44 -9.76
N TYR A 266 8.03 -2.09 -9.40
CA TYR A 266 8.06 -3.06 -8.30
C TYR A 266 8.73 -4.36 -8.75
N PHE A 267 9.50 -4.97 -7.84
CA PHE A 267 10.17 -6.24 -8.08
C PHE A 267 10.25 -7.05 -6.78
N HIS A 268 10.51 -8.35 -6.91
CA HIS A 268 10.84 -9.23 -5.79
C HIS A 268 12.35 -9.32 -5.64
N ILE A 269 12.84 -9.19 -4.42
CA ILE A 269 14.25 -9.40 -4.10
C ILE A 269 14.62 -10.87 -4.24
N GLY A 270 13.70 -11.79 -3.93
CA GLY A 270 13.94 -13.22 -3.88
C GLY A 270 14.26 -13.70 -2.46
N HIS A 271 14.78 -14.92 -2.35
CA HIS A 271 15.25 -15.44 -1.07
C HIS A 271 16.57 -14.77 -0.70
N ILE A 272 16.62 -14.22 0.50
CA ILE A 272 17.86 -13.70 1.08
C ILE A 272 18.60 -14.90 1.67
N GLU A 273 19.70 -15.32 1.04
CA GLU A 273 20.65 -16.25 1.67
C GLU A 273 21.43 -15.45 2.72
N ILE A 274 21.14 -15.68 3.98
CA ILE A 274 21.98 -15.20 5.07
C ILE A 274 23.26 -16.02 4.99
N GLY A 275 24.35 -15.38 4.53
CA GLY A 275 25.68 -16.01 4.50
C GLY A 275 26.03 -16.52 5.90
N ARG A 276 26.49 -17.79 5.97
CA ARG A 276 27.03 -18.40 7.18
C ARG A 276 28.40 -17.83 7.52
#